data_5f974a175f02e033fbb24d0c4d3085f8
#
_entry.id   5f974a175f02e033fbb24d0c4d3085f8
#
_cell.length_a   1.000
_cell.length_b   1.000
_cell.length_c   1.000
_cell.angle_alpha   90.00
_cell.angle_beta   90.00
_cell.angle_gamma   90.00
#
_symmetry.space_group_name_H-M   'P 1'
#
loop_
_entity.id
_entity.type
_entity.pdbx_description
1 polymer ?
#
loop_
_entity_poly.entity_id
_entity_poly.type
_entity_poly.pdbx_seq_one_letter_code
_entity_poly.pdbx_strand_id
1 'polypeptide(L)'
;MNMKKGVSQLTLQTLSLVAGFMAWSIISPLMPFISQDIDISPGQISVILAIPVILGSVLRVPFGYLTNIVGAKWVFFWSFIVLLLPIFLLGQAQSPGMLMLSGFFLGIGGAIFSVGVTSVPKYFSKDKVGLANGIYGVGNIGTAVSSFCAPVLALSLIHISEPTRL
;
A
#
# COMPACT_ATOMS: atom_id res chain seq x y z
N MET A 1 -19.30 -21.05 -15.36
CA MET A 1 -18.38 -20.01 -14.86
C MET A 1 -17.00 -20.27 -15.45
N ASN A 2 -16.38 -19.31 -16.13
CA ASN A 2 -15.10 -19.53 -16.85
C ASN A 2 -13.93 -19.48 -15.86
N MET A 3 -13.39 -20.64 -15.48
CA MET A 3 -12.31 -20.79 -14.48
C MET A 3 -11.04 -20.01 -14.85
N LYS A 4 -10.70 -19.93 -16.15
CA LYS A 4 -9.55 -19.12 -16.63
C LYS A 4 -9.72 -17.64 -16.28
N LYS A 5 -10.95 -17.12 -16.41
CA LYS A 5 -11.26 -15.73 -16.08
C LYS A 5 -11.16 -15.48 -14.57
N GLY A 6 -11.59 -16.42 -13.74
CA GLY A 6 -11.46 -16.34 -12.27
C GLY A 6 -10.00 -16.31 -11.82
N VAL A 7 -9.16 -17.19 -12.34
CA VAL A 7 -7.73 -17.23 -12.02
C VAL A 7 -7.02 -15.94 -12.45
N SER A 8 -7.26 -15.46 -13.67
CA SER A 8 -6.69 -14.20 -14.14
C SER A 8 -7.08 -13.01 -13.24
N GLN A 9 -8.34 -12.92 -12.83
CA GLN A 9 -8.80 -11.86 -11.90
C GLN A 9 -8.14 -11.99 -10.53
N LEU A 10 -8.03 -13.19 -10.00
CA LEU A 10 -7.34 -13.43 -8.72
C LEU A 10 -5.88 -12.99 -8.79
N THR A 11 -5.14 -13.40 -9.83
CA THR A 11 -3.73 -13.02 -9.99
C THR A 11 -3.56 -11.50 -10.09
N LEU A 12 -4.34 -10.84 -10.95
CA LEU A 12 -4.26 -9.39 -11.13
C LEU A 12 -4.57 -8.64 -9.84
N GLN A 13 -5.61 -9.04 -9.12
CA GLN A 13 -6.00 -8.39 -7.87
C GLN A 13 -4.98 -8.66 -6.74
N THR A 14 -4.39 -9.86 -6.70
CA THR A 14 -3.31 -10.17 -5.74
C THR A 14 -2.08 -9.32 -6.01
N LEU A 15 -1.65 -9.19 -7.28
CA LEU A 15 -0.53 -8.30 -7.65
C LEU A 15 -0.84 -6.83 -7.34
N SER A 16 -2.08 -6.40 -7.57
CA SER A 16 -2.52 -5.05 -7.18
C SER A 16 -2.44 -4.85 -5.66
N LEU A 17 -2.82 -5.86 -4.88
CA LEU A 17 -2.70 -5.80 -3.42
C LEU A 17 -1.23 -5.70 -2.98
N VAL A 18 -0.32 -6.48 -3.59
CA VAL A 18 1.13 -6.38 -3.33
C VAL A 18 1.60 -4.94 -3.54
N ALA A 19 1.31 -4.36 -4.70
CA ALA A 19 1.72 -2.99 -5.02
C ALA A 19 1.12 -1.95 -4.06
N GLY A 20 -0.16 -2.07 -3.72
CA GLY A 20 -0.80 -1.16 -2.77
C GLY A 20 -0.24 -1.27 -1.35
N PHE A 21 0.08 -2.48 -0.91
CA PHE A 21 0.68 -2.70 0.41
C PHE A 21 2.15 -2.27 0.48
N MET A 22 2.88 -2.36 -0.64
CA MET A 22 4.20 -1.74 -0.75
C MET A 22 4.11 -0.22 -0.54
N ALA A 23 3.21 0.45 -1.24
CA ALA A 23 3.00 1.89 -1.10
C ALA A 23 2.52 2.27 0.31
N TRP A 24 1.57 1.51 0.88
CA TRP A 24 1.02 1.76 2.21
C TRP A 24 2.07 1.69 3.32
N SER A 25 3.00 0.74 3.24
CA SER A 25 4.00 0.50 4.30
C SER A 25 5.34 1.20 4.08
N ILE A 26 5.51 1.97 3.00
CA ILE A 26 6.82 2.50 2.55
C ILE A 26 7.48 3.44 3.56
N ILE A 27 6.72 4.19 4.35
CA ILE A 27 7.28 5.15 5.33
C ILE A 27 8.03 4.42 6.45
N SER A 28 7.50 3.29 6.93
CA SER A 28 8.07 2.57 8.07
C SER A 28 9.54 2.17 7.86
N PRO A 29 9.90 1.45 6.80
CA PRO A 29 11.28 1.06 6.55
C PRO A 29 12.20 2.24 6.15
N LEU A 30 11.64 3.35 5.68
CA LEU A 30 12.42 4.56 5.34
C LEU A 30 12.59 5.50 6.53
N MET A 31 11.85 5.32 7.63
CA MET A 31 11.90 6.23 8.78
C MET A 31 13.31 6.46 9.34
N PRO A 32 14.20 5.45 9.46
CA PRO A 32 15.57 5.66 9.92
C PRO A 32 16.39 6.61 9.03
N PHE A 33 16.11 6.65 7.73
CA PHE A 33 16.76 7.56 6.79
C PHE A 33 16.13 8.95 6.84
N ILE A 34 14.80 9.02 6.85
CA ILE A 34 14.04 10.27 6.91
C ILE A 34 14.38 11.07 8.17
N SER A 35 14.56 10.38 9.31
CA SER A 35 14.89 11.03 10.58
C SER A 35 16.34 11.54 10.69
N GLN A 36 17.19 11.25 9.69
CA GLN A 36 18.52 11.87 9.58
C GLN A 36 18.45 13.26 8.93
N ASP A 37 17.49 13.46 8.04
CA ASP A 37 17.32 14.70 7.26
C ASP A 37 16.28 15.63 7.86
N ILE A 38 15.29 15.08 8.56
CA ILE A 38 14.19 15.83 9.15
C ILE A 38 14.20 15.60 10.65
N ASP A 39 14.24 16.69 11.42
CA ASP A 39 14.15 16.62 12.89
C ASP A 39 12.73 16.20 13.32
N ILE A 40 12.60 14.95 13.79
CA ILE A 40 11.34 14.30 14.14
C ILE A 40 11.42 13.77 15.56
N SER A 41 10.57 14.27 16.44
CA SER A 41 10.51 13.76 17.82
C SER A 41 9.96 12.31 17.85
N PRO A 42 10.32 11.49 18.87
CA PRO A 42 9.82 10.10 19.00
C PRO A 42 8.29 10.00 19.00
N GLY A 43 7.60 10.99 19.57
CA GLY A 43 6.14 11.06 19.57
C GLY A 43 5.58 11.27 18.15
N GLN A 44 6.21 12.13 17.37
CA GLN A 44 5.82 12.38 15.97
C GLN A 44 6.06 11.14 15.08
N ILE A 45 7.16 10.40 15.28
CA ILE A 45 7.41 9.14 14.57
C ILE A 45 6.24 8.17 14.78
N SER A 46 5.81 7.99 16.02
CA SER A 46 4.69 7.10 16.36
C SER A 46 3.40 7.51 15.65
N VAL A 47 3.11 8.81 15.58
CA VAL A 47 1.94 9.35 14.89
C VAL A 47 2.05 9.16 13.38
N ILE A 48 3.20 9.48 12.77
CA ILE A 48 3.45 9.33 11.33
C ILE A 48 3.21 7.87 10.89
N LEU A 49 3.66 6.91 11.70
CA LEU A 49 3.50 5.48 11.40
C LEU A 49 2.06 4.97 11.63
N ALA A 50 1.32 5.58 12.56
CA ALA A 50 -0.05 5.18 12.88
C ALA A 50 -1.10 5.72 11.88
N ILE A 51 -0.90 6.93 11.35
CA ILE A 51 -1.87 7.63 10.48
C ILE A 51 -2.27 6.80 9.24
N PRO A 52 -1.36 6.17 8.47
CA PRO A 52 -1.73 5.35 7.33
C PRO A 52 -2.63 4.17 7.70
N VAL A 53 -2.41 3.59 8.89
CA VAL A 53 -3.19 2.44 9.39
C VAL A 53 -4.62 2.86 9.72
N ILE A 54 -4.79 4.02 10.35
CA ILE A 54 -6.11 4.56 10.71
C ILE A 54 -6.95 4.78 9.46
N LEU A 55 -6.45 5.56 8.50
CA LEU A 55 -7.18 5.84 7.27
C LEU A 55 -7.43 4.56 6.47
N GLY A 56 -6.42 3.70 6.34
CA GLY A 56 -6.53 2.43 5.64
C GLY A 56 -7.62 1.54 6.22
N SER A 57 -7.79 1.53 7.52
CA SER A 57 -8.84 0.76 8.20
C SER A 57 -10.23 1.34 7.98
N VAL A 58 -10.38 2.66 8.12
CA VAL A 58 -11.67 3.35 7.93
C VAL A 58 -12.15 3.23 6.48
N LEU A 59 -11.27 3.43 5.52
CA LEU A 59 -11.62 3.38 4.09
C LEU A 59 -11.97 1.98 3.58
N ARG A 60 -11.67 0.89 4.32
CA ARG A 60 -12.08 -0.47 3.92
C ARG A 60 -13.58 -0.60 3.73
N VAL A 61 -14.38 0.07 4.56
CA VAL A 61 -15.84 0.02 4.46
C VAL A 61 -16.34 0.65 3.17
N PRO A 62 -16.06 1.95 2.88
CA PRO A 62 -16.49 2.56 1.62
C PRO A 62 -15.89 1.89 0.38
N PHE A 63 -14.65 1.40 0.42
CA PHE A 63 -14.03 0.70 -0.69
C PHE A 63 -14.71 -0.63 -1.01
N GLY A 64 -15.08 -1.40 0.02
CA GLY A 64 -15.88 -2.61 -0.15
C GLY A 64 -17.25 -2.30 -0.77
N TYR A 65 -17.91 -1.24 -0.31
CA TYR A 65 -19.19 -0.77 -0.86
C TYR A 65 -19.06 -0.33 -2.32
N LEU A 66 -18.09 0.54 -2.63
CA LEU A 66 -17.83 1.00 -4.00
C LEU A 66 -17.51 -0.16 -4.95
N THR A 67 -16.78 -1.17 -4.48
CA THR A 67 -16.49 -2.37 -5.28
C THR A 67 -17.75 -3.11 -5.72
N ASN A 68 -18.82 -3.07 -4.93
CA ASN A 68 -20.09 -3.66 -5.32
C ASN A 68 -20.85 -2.83 -6.36
N ILE A 69 -20.69 -1.51 -6.37
CA ILE A 69 -21.39 -0.60 -7.28
C ILE A 69 -20.65 -0.46 -8.61
N VAL A 70 -19.37 -0.04 -8.56
CA VAL A 70 -18.62 0.33 -9.76
C VAL A 70 -17.69 -0.79 -10.25
N GLY A 71 -17.48 -1.83 -9.44
CA GLY A 71 -16.61 -2.96 -9.74
C GLY A 71 -15.15 -2.75 -9.35
N ALA A 72 -14.45 -3.86 -9.05
CA ALA A 72 -13.08 -3.85 -8.55
C ALA A 72 -12.10 -3.13 -9.49
N LYS A 73 -12.24 -3.30 -10.81
CA LYS A 73 -11.36 -2.68 -11.81
C LYS A 73 -11.24 -1.17 -11.62
N TRP A 74 -12.38 -0.48 -11.46
CA TRP A 74 -12.40 0.97 -11.34
C TRP A 74 -11.93 1.45 -9.98
N VAL A 75 -12.25 0.70 -8.92
CA VAL A 75 -11.77 1.04 -7.57
C VAL A 75 -10.26 0.92 -7.50
N PHE A 76 -9.65 -0.19 -7.99
CA PHE A 76 -8.19 -0.32 -8.05
C PHE A 76 -7.56 0.79 -8.90
N PHE A 77 -8.10 1.03 -10.10
CA PHE A 77 -7.55 2.02 -11.03
C PHE A 77 -7.46 3.40 -10.38
N TRP A 78 -8.58 3.90 -9.85
CA TRP A 78 -8.60 5.21 -9.22
C TRP A 78 -7.79 5.27 -7.94
N SER A 79 -7.74 4.18 -7.16
CA SER A 79 -6.90 4.10 -5.97
C SER A 79 -5.42 4.30 -6.31
N PHE A 80 -4.93 3.65 -7.38
CA PHE A 80 -3.54 3.82 -7.80
C PHE A 80 -3.25 5.20 -8.38
N ILE A 81 -4.18 5.79 -9.13
CA ILE A 81 -4.03 7.18 -9.60
C ILE A 81 -3.90 8.15 -8.41
N VAL A 82 -4.78 8.00 -7.41
CA VAL A 82 -4.75 8.86 -6.22
C VAL A 82 -3.49 8.62 -5.39
N LEU A 83 -2.99 7.37 -5.31
CA LEU A 83 -1.76 7.04 -4.58
C LEU A 83 -0.49 7.69 -5.16
N LEU A 84 -0.48 8.08 -6.44
CA LEU A 84 0.66 8.81 -7.02
C LEU A 84 0.92 10.12 -6.30
N LEU A 85 -0.13 10.82 -5.87
CA LEU A 85 -0.01 12.10 -5.16
C LEU A 85 0.74 11.96 -3.82
N PRO A 86 0.33 11.10 -2.87
CA PRO A 86 1.06 10.96 -1.60
C PRO A 86 2.46 10.38 -1.76
N ILE A 87 2.71 9.52 -2.77
CA ILE A 87 4.06 9.05 -3.07
C ILE A 87 4.94 10.22 -3.52
N PHE A 88 4.43 11.08 -4.41
CA PHE A 88 5.15 12.28 -4.82
C PHE A 88 5.40 13.24 -3.66
N LEU A 89 4.38 13.51 -2.82
CA LEU A 89 4.51 14.34 -1.63
C LEU A 89 5.52 13.78 -0.64
N LEU A 90 5.58 12.46 -0.48
CA LEU A 90 6.57 11.80 0.37
C LEU A 90 8.00 12.08 -0.10
N GLY A 91 8.25 12.03 -1.42
CA GLY A 91 9.55 12.34 -2.00
C GLY A 91 9.96 13.81 -1.88
N GLN A 92 9.02 14.71 -1.61
CA GLN A 92 9.27 16.15 -1.40
C GLN A 92 9.17 16.56 0.09
N ALA A 93 9.00 15.59 0.99
CA ALA A 93 8.75 15.89 2.38
C ALA A 93 10.00 16.48 3.07
N GLN A 94 9.84 17.69 3.63
CA GLN A 94 10.87 18.43 4.38
C GLN A 94 10.42 18.73 5.82
N SER A 95 9.28 18.23 6.23
CA SER A 95 8.74 18.47 7.57
C SER A 95 7.90 17.28 8.06
N PRO A 96 7.79 17.09 9.40
CA PRO A 96 6.93 16.06 9.97
C PRO A 96 5.46 16.17 9.53
N GLY A 97 4.96 17.41 9.32
CA GLY A 97 3.60 17.64 8.84
C GLY A 97 3.37 17.12 7.42
N MET A 98 4.33 17.28 6.51
CA MET A 98 4.25 16.70 5.15
C MET A 98 4.30 15.17 5.17
N LEU A 99 5.09 14.58 6.06
CA LEU A 99 5.12 13.14 6.25
C LEU A 99 3.77 12.61 6.78
N MET A 100 3.15 13.30 7.73
CA MET A 100 1.82 12.96 8.23
C MET A 100 0.76 13.05 7.14
N LEU A 101 0.79 14.11 6.33
CA LEU A 101 -0.14 14.31 5.21
C LEU A 101 0.03 13.21 4.15
N SER A 102 1.27 12.92 3.75
CA SER A 102 1.57 11.83 2.81
C SER A 102 1.12 10.49 3.38
N GLY A 103 1.47 10.20 4.64
CA GLY A 103 1.07 8.98 5.34
C GLY A 103 -0.44 8.81 5.40
N PHE A 104 -1.18 9.89 5.66
CA PHE A 104 -2.64 9.86 5.69
C PHE A 104 -3.19 9.33 4.36
N PHE A 105 -2.80 9.90 3.23
CA PHE A 105 -3.28 9.47 1.92
C PHE A 105 -2.71 8.11 1.48
N LEU A 106 -1.51 7.72 1.93
CA LEU A 106 -0.97 6.36 1.70
C LEU A 106 -1.84 5.28 2.34
N GLY A 107 -2.64 5.62 3.35
CA GLY A 107 -3.66 4.74 3.91
C GLY A 107 -4.63 4.13 2.89
N ILE A 108 -4.86 4.81 1.75
CA ILE A 108 -5.63 4.28 0.62
C ILE A 108 -5.07 2.94 0.15
N GLY A 109 -3.74 2.78 0.12
CA GLY A 109 -3.08 1.52 -0.23
C GLY A 109 -3.47 0.35 0.68
N GLY A 110 -3.68 0.61 1.98
CA GLY A 110 -4.19 -0.40 2.92
C GLY A 110 -5.67 -0.72 2.74
N ALA A 111 -6.46 0.26 2.29
CA ALA A 111 -7.90 0.11 2.07
C ALA A 111 -8.24 -0.78 0.88
N ILE A 112 -7.40 -0.85 -0.16
CA ILE A 112 -7.62 -1.68 -1.35
C ILE A 112 -7.72 -3.17 -1.04
N PHE A 113 -7.29 -3.61 0.14
CA PHE A 113 -7.50 -4.98 0.61
C PHE A 113 -8.98 -5.40 0.53
N SER A 114 -9.89 -4.51 0.91
CA SER A 114 -11.33 -4.79 0.90
C SER A 114 -11.89 -4.95 -0.51
N VAL A 115 -11.25 -4.35 -1.51
CA VAL A 115 -11.67 -4.45 -2.93
C VAL A 115 -11.60 -5.90 -3.41
N GLY A 116 -10.48 -6.57 -3.17
CA GLY A 116 -10.32 -7.96 -3.58
C GLY A 116 -11.15 -8.93 -2.73
N VAL A 117 -11.18 -8.76 -1.40
CA VAL A 117 -12.02 -9.58 -0.51
C VAL A 117 -13.49 -9.54 -0.93
N THR A 118 -13.97 -8.38 -1.41
CA THR A 118 -15.35 -8.22 -1.89
C THR A 118 -15.56 -8.76 -3.30
N SER A 119 -14.57 -8.69 -4.19
CA SER A 119 -14.73 -9.02 -5.61
C SER A 119 -14.30 -10.45 -5.96
N VAL A 120 -13.22 -10.96 -5.37
CA VAL A 120 -12.68 -12.31 -5.66
C VAL A 120 -13.73 -13.41 -5.50
N PRO A 121 -14.55 -13.42 -4.43
CA PRO A 121 -15.58 -14.43 -4.26
C PRO A 121 -16.57 -14.54 -5.43
N LYS A 122 -16.79 -13.45 -6.17
CA LYS A 122 -17.73 -13.42 -7.30
C LYS A 122 -17.28 -14.26 -8.51
N TYR A 123 -16.00 -14.63 -8.55
CA TYR A 123 -15.38 -15.40 -9.64
C TYR A 123 -15.20 -16.87 -9.32
N PHE A 124 -15.52 -17.32 -8.10
CA PHE A 124 -15.30 -18.69 -7.65
C PHE A 124 -16.58 -19.32 -7.09
N SER A 125 -16.67 -20.66 -7.15
CA SER A 125 -17.73 -21.43 -6.51
C SER A 125 -17.55 -21.40 -4.99
N LYS A 126 -18.64 -21.62 -4.24
CA LYS A 126 -18.65 -21.50 -2.76
C LYS A 126 -17.59 -22.37 -2.07
N ASP A 127 -17.30 -23.53 -2.60
CA ASP A 127 -16.27 -24.47 -2.13
C ASP A 127 -14.83 -23.94 -2.31
N LYS A 128 -14.60 -23.02 -3.26
CA LYS A 128 -13.26 -22.45 -3.60
C LYS A 128 -13.03 -21.03 -3.11
N VAL A 129 -14.07 -20.36 -2.61
CA VAL A 129 -13.96 -18.96 -2.14
C VAL A 129 -12.93 -18.81 -1.04
N GLY A 130 -12.87 -19.74 -0.07
CA GLY A 130 -11.89 -19.69 1.02
C GLY A 130 -10.45 -19.75 0.50
N LEU A 131 -10.16 -20.68 -0.42
CA LEU A 131 -8.86 -20.81 -1.06
C LEU A 131 -8.50 -19.55 -1.87
N ALA A 132 -9.45 -19.03 -2.65
CA ALA A 132 -9.23 -17.85 -3.48
C ALA A 132 -8.93 -16.61 -2.61
N ASN A 133 -9.65 -16.42 -1.51
CA ASN A 133 -9.37 -15.34 -0.55
C ASN A 133 -8.04 -15.54 0.19
N GLY A 134 -7.66 -16.78 0.50
CA GLY A 134 -6.36 -17.11 1.06
C GLY A 134 -5.22 -16.72 0.11
N ILE A 135 -5.33 -17.07 -1.18
CA ILE A 135 -4.36 -16.67 -2.22
C ILE A 135 -4.33 -15.15 -2.37
N TYR A 136 -5.49 -14.49 -2.39
CA TYR A 136 -5.53 -13.02 -2.41
C TYR A 136 -4.81 -12.41 -1.20
N GLY A 137 -5.00 -13.01 -0.01
CA GLY A 137 -4.34 -12.59 1.23
C GLY A 137 -2.81 -12.66 1.17
N VAL A 138 -2.22 -13.52 0.32
CA VAL A 138 -0.76 -13.56 0.08
C VAL A 138 -0.25 -12.21 -0.42
N GLY A 139 -1.10 -11.38 -1.02
CA GLY A 139 -0.74 -10.00 -1.40
C GLY A 139 -0.22 -9.12 -0.26
N ASN A 140 -0.47 -9.50 1.02
CA ASN A 140 0.16 -8.87 2.18
C ASN A 140 1.71 -8.93 2.16
N ILE A 141 2.30 -9.83 1.36
CA ILE A 141 3.76 -9.89 1.15
C ILE A 141 4.32 -8.55 0.65
N GLY A 142 3.49 -7.67 0.09
CA GLY A 142 3.87 -6.31 -0.30
C GLY A 142 4.51 -5.51 0.83
N THR A 143 4.07 -5.69 2.07
CA THR A 143 4.70 -5.05 3.25
C THR A 143 6.11 -5.56 3.48
N ALA A 144 6.34 -6.87 3.35
CA ALA A 144 7.66 -7.47 3.48
C ALA A 144 8.58 -7.00 2.34
N VAL A 145 8.09 -7.00 1.10
CA VAL A 145 8.85 -6.49 -0.05
C VAL A 145 9.27 -5.04 0.18
N SER A 146 8.35 -4.18 0.63
CA SER A 146 8.66 -2.79 0.98
C SER A 146 9.74 -2.71 2.07
N SER A 147 9.62 -3.52 3.13
CA SER A 147 10.54 -3.50 4.27
C SER A 147 11.97 -3.90 3.90
N PHE A 148 12.15 -4.80 2.93
CA PHE A 148 13.47 -5.20 2.47
C PHE A 148 14.00 -4.32 1.34
N CYS A 149 13.17 -3.99 0.35
CA CYS A 149 13.62 -3.29 -0.84
C CYS A 149 13.81 -1.78 -0.61
N ALA A 150 12.95 -1.14 0.19
CA ALA A 150 13.02 0.32 0.35
C ALA A 150 14.35 0.79 1.01
N PRO A 151 14.84 0.17 2.09
CA PRO A 151 16.16 0.53 2.66
C PRO A 151 17.31 0.28 1.69
N VAL A 152 17.29 -0.83 0.95
CA VAL A 152 18.34 -1.15 -0.02
C VAL A 152 18.39 -0.11 -1.14
N LEU A 153 17.23 0.30 -1.65
CA LEU A 153 17.14 1.35 -2.66
C LEU A 153 17.59 2.70 -2.10
N ALA A 154 17.19 3.06 -0.88
CA ALA A 154 17.62 4.29 -0.23
C ALA A 154 19.15 4.33 -0.09
N LEU A 155 19.76 3.28 0.44
CA LEU A 155 21.22 3.19 0.58
C LEU A 155 21.94 3.24 -0.77
N SER A 156 21.43 2.59 -1.81
CA SER A 156 22.04 2.64 -3.14
C SER A 156 22.00 4.04 -3.76
N LEU A 157 20.91 4.77 -3.55
CA LEU A 157 20.75 6.15 -4.04
C LEU A 157 21.66 7.11 -3.28
N ILE A 158 21.77 6.98 -1.96
CA ILE A 158 22.70 7.78 -1.13
C ILE A 158 24.13 7.54 -1.59
N HIS A 159 24.53 6.28 -1.83
CA HIS A 159 25.88 5.95 -2.28
C HIS A 159 26.21 6.52 -3.66
N ILE A 160 25.22 6.64 -4.54
CA ILE A 160 25.38 7.24 -5.87
C ILE A 160 25.47 8.76 -5.80
N SER A 161 24.69 9.41 -4.92
CA SER A 161 24.62 10.87 -4.81
C SER A 161 25.74 11.48 -3.96
N GLU A 162 26.27 10.76 -2.97
CA GLU A 162 27.32 11.23 -2.07
C GLU A 162 28.43 10.16 -1.84
N PRO A 163 29.26 9.84 -2.83
CA PRO A 163 30.28 8.78 -2.72
C PRO A 163 31.39 9.05 -1.70
N THR A 164 31.43 10.24 -1.09
CA THR A 164 32.48 10.70 -0.16
C THR A 164 32.06 10.73 1.31
N ARG A 165 30.83 10.35 1.66
CA ARG A 165 30.37 10.26 3.05
C ARG A 165 30.46 8.82 3.60
N LEU A 166 31.66 8.26 3.58
CA LEU A 166 32.04 7.06 4.36
C LEU A 166 33.11 7.46 5.37
#